data_882fb66212adfce9b8020a456d1692e9
#
_entry.id   882fb66212adfce9b8020a456d1692e9
#
_cell.length_a   1.000
_cell.length_b   1.000
_cell.length_c   1.000
_cell.angle_alpha   90.00
_cell.angle_beta   90.00
_cell.angle_gamma   90.00
#
_symmetry.space_group_name_H-M   'P 1'
#
loop_
_entity.id
_entity.type
_entity.pdbx_description
1 polymer ?
#
loop_
_entity_poly.entity_id
_entity_poly.type
_entity_poly.pdbx_seq_one_letter_code
_entity_poly.pdbx_strand_id
1 'polypeptide(L)'
;SEMCIRDRLCVKEADYKLYEVVDFIASRRYEKAYETFTEMLESAGDGQKLFVSLYYHFRKLLFAALSDESNAALASYLGIKEYAVKKAREQAAKFTPKRLKAVVDKLSEEDSMFKQGKLEAQSAMWNGILNILIG
;
A
#
# COMPACT_ATOMS: atom_id res chain seq x y z
N SER A 1 18.61 15.65 -12.99
CA SER A 1 19.85 14.95 -12.74
C SER A 1 19.63 13.43 -12.75
N GLU A 2 20.68 12.70 -13.00
CA GLU A 2 20.61 11.22 -13.02
C GLU A 2 20.20 10.63 -11.67
N MET A 3 20.63 11.25 -10.58
CA MET A 3 20.27 10.80 -9.24
C MET A 3 18.77 10.92 -8.99
N CYS A 4 18.15 12.00 -9.45
CA CYS A 4 16.71 12.17 -9.33
C CYS A 4 15.95 11.12 -10.14
N ILE A 5 16.48 10.75 -11.31
CA ILE A 5 15.88 9.71 -12.16
C ILE A 5 16.02 8.36 -11.48
N ARG A 6 17.16 8.04 -10.87
CA ARG A 6 17.36 6.80 -10.13
C ARG A 6 16.45 6.72 -8.92
N ASP A 7 16.33 7.82 -8.17
CA ASP A 7 15.43 7.88 -7.01
C ASP A 7 13.99 7.67 -7.43
N ARG A 8 13.58 8.24 -8.54
CA ARG A 8 12.23 8.04 -9.08
C ARG A 8 12.00 6.60 -9.51
N LEU A 9 13.01 5.95 -10.09
CA LEU A 9 12.92 4.55 -10.48
C LEU A 9 12.82 3.65 -9.25
N CYS A 10 13.61 3.92 -8.21
CA CYS A 10 13.55 3.15 -6.96
C CYS A 10 12.19 3.29 -6.28
N VAL A 11 11.64 4.51 -6.23
CA VAL A 11 10.32 4.77 -5.67
C VAL A 11 9.25 4.05 -6.50
N LYS A 12 9.38 4.09 -7.83
CA LYS A 12 8.43 3.39 -8.71
C LYS A 12 8.49 1.88 -8.53
N GLU A 13 9.68 1.31 -8.31
CA GLU A 13 9.80 -0.13 -8.06
C GLU A 13 9.11 -0.53 -6.77
N ALA A 14 9.31 0.24 -5.70
CA ALA A 14 8.67 -0.04 -4.43
C ALA A 14 7.15 0.08 -4.55
N ASP A 15 6.66 1.13 -5.19
CA ASP A 15 5.25 1.33 -5.43
C ASP A 15 4.66 0.21 -6.29
N TYR A 16 5.38 -0.20 -7.32
CA TYR A 16 4.97 -1.29 -8.19
C TYR A 16 4.86 -2.60 -7.43
N LYS A 17 5.84 -2.91 -6.59
CA LYS A 17 5.84 -4.13 -5.78
C LYS A 17 4.70 -4.13 -4.76
N LEU A 18 4.42 -2.99 -4.13
CA LEU A 18 3.28 -2.87 -3.23
C LEU A 18 1.97 -3.07 -3.97
N TYR A 19 1.85 -2.52 -5.18
CA TYR A 19 0.69 -2.75 -6.02
C TYR A 19 0.51 -4.24 -6.30
N GLU A 20 1.59 -4.94 -6.63
CA GLU A 20 1.56 -6.39 -6.87
C GLU A 20 1.12 -7.17 -5.63
N VAL A 21 1.66 -6.82 -4.46
CA VAL A 21 1.30 -7.49 -3.20
C VAL A 21 -0.20 -7.37 -2.95
N VAL A 22 -0.73 -6.16 -3.09
CA VAL A 22 -2.17 -5.92 -2.89
C VAL A 22 -2.99 -6.64 -3.94
N ASP A 23 -2.50 -6.70 -5.17
CA ASP A 23 -3.18 -7.43 -6.25
C ASP A 23 -3.20 -8.94 -5.99
N PHE A 24 -2.12 -9.50 -5.45
CA PHE A 24 -2.11 -10.90 -5.03
C PHE A 24 -3.17 -11.17 -3.96
N ILE A 25 -3.32 -10.25 -3.00
CA ILE A 25 -4.37 -10.38 -1.98
C ILE A 25 -5.76 -10.37 -2.63
N ALA A 26 -5.98 -9.46 -3.58
CA ALA A 26 -7.25 -9.37 -4.30
C ALA A 26 -7.56 -10.63 -5.09
N SER A 27 -6.52 -11.29 -5.60
CA SER A 27 -6.63 -12.53 -6.38
C SER A 27 -6.64 -13.78 -5.50
N ARG A 28 -6.63 -13.63 -4.19
CA ARG A 28 -6.59 -14.72 -3.20
C ARG A 28 -5.29 -15.52 -3.24
N ARG A 29 -4.20 -14.92 -3.73
CA ARG A 29 -2.88 -15.51 -3.71
C ARG A 29 -2.11 -15.05 -2.47
N TYR A 30 -2.61 -15.47 -1.31
CA TYR A 30 -2.10 -14.97 -0.03
C TYR A 30 -0.67 -15.37 0.26
N GLU A 31 -0.28 -16.58 -0.13
CA GLU A 31 1.10 -17.05 0.04
C GLU A 31 2.07 -16.17 -0.74
N LYS A 32 1.72 -15.86 -1.98
CA LYS A 32 2.56 -15.03 -2.84
C LYS A 32 2.66 -13.59 -2.32
N ALA A 33 1.55 -13.07 -1.80
CA ALA A 33 1.53 -11.77 -1.15
C ALA A 33 2.45 -11.75 0.06
N TYR A 34 2.38 -12.76 0.89
CA TYR A 34 3.22 -12.89 2.07
C TYR A 34 4.70 -13.00 1.71
N GLU A 35 5.04 -13.85 0.77
CA GLU A 35 6.42 -14.02 0.32
C GLU A 35 7.00 -12.73 -0.23
N THR A 36 6.25 -12.06 -1.10
CA THR A 36 6.71 -10.82 -1.73
C THR A 36 6.89 -9.72 -0.69
N PHE A 37 5.95 -9.59 0.24
CA PHE A 37 6.04 -8.57 1.29
C PHE A 37 7.19 -8.86 2.24
N THR A 38 7.42 -10.12 2.59
CA THR A 38 8.54 -10.54 3.44
C THR A 38 9.88 -10.21 2.77
N GLU A 39 10.01 -10.48 1.48
CA GLU A 39 11.20 -10.12 0.72
C GLU A 39 11.43 -8.60 0.73
N MET A 40 10.38 -7.83 0.59
CA MET A 40 10.47 -6.37 0.64
C MET A 40 10.93 -5.89 2.02
N LEU A 41 10.43 -6.50 3.11
CA LEU A 41 10.85 -6.17 4.46
C LEU A 41 12.34 -6.45 4.66
N GLU A 42 12.81 -7.59 4.19
CA GLU A 42 14.22 -7.96 4.30
C GLU A 42 15.12 -7.02 3.49
N SER A 43 14.68 -6.64 2.29
CA SER A 43 15.46 -5.77 1.40
C SER A 43 15.46 -4.31 1.84
N ALA A 44 14.38 -3.87 2.48
CA ALA A 44 14.22 -2.46 2.83
C ALA A 44 15.15 -2.00 3.97
N GLY A 45 15.58 -2.93 4.82
CA GLY A 45 16.37 -2.59 6.00
C GLY A 45 15.60 -1.82 7.07
N ASP A 46 14.60 -1.05 6.68
CA ASP A 46 13.73 -0.29 7.57
C ASP A 46 12.28 -0.63 7.28
N GLY A 47 11.74 -1.57 8.05
CA GLY A 47 10.36 -2.02 7.90
C GLY A 47 9.33 -0.92 8.16
N GLN A 48 9.67 0.07 8.99
CA GLN A 48 8.78 1.19 9.26
C GLN A 48 8.46 1.97 7.98
N LYS A 49 9.48 2.25 7.17
CA LYS A 49 9.30 2.96 5.90
C LYS A 49 8.38 2.19 4.96
N LEU A 50 8.51 0.87 4.94
CA LEU A 50 7.67 0.04 4.11
C LEU A 50 6.21 0.12 4.54
N PHE A 51 5.94 0.10 5.84
CA PHE A 51 4.57 0.23 6.34
C PHE A 51 4.00 1.62 6.11
N VAL A 52 4.82 2.67 6.16
CA VAL A 52 4.39 4.03 5.79
C VAL A 52 3.99 4.06 4.31
N SER A 53 4.79 3.43 3.44
CA SER A 53 4.46 3.33 2.02
C SER A 53 3.16 2.56 1.80
N LEU A 54 2.95 1.49 2.56
CA LEU A 54 1.72 0.70 2.51
C LEU A 54 0.51 1.54 2.95
N TYR A 55 0.67 2.35 4.00
CA TYR A 55 -0.36 3.28 4.45
C TYR A 55 -0.77 4.24 3.32
N TYR A 56 0.20 4.88 2.68
CA TYR A 56 -0.09 5.79 1.59
C TYR A 56 -0.73 5.08 0.40
N HIS A 57 -0.34 3.84 0.14
CA HIS A 57 -0.95 3.07 -0.93
C HIS A 57 -2.45 2.81 -0.65
N PHE A 58 -2.77 2.32 0.54
CA PHE A 58 -4.17 2.06 0.91
C PHE A 58 -4.98 3.35 1.03
N ARG A 59 -4.37 4.43 1.50
CA ARG A 59 -5.02 5.74 1.53
C ARG A 59 -5.39 6.19 0.12
N LYS A 60 -4.49 6.01 -0.83
CA LYS A 60 -4.75 6.29 -2.24
C LYS A 60 -5.92 5.46 -2.78
N LEU A 61 -5.94 4.17 -2.47
CA LEU A 61 -7.04 3.29 -2.86
C LEU A 61 -8.37 3.74 -2.26
N LEU A 62 -8.36 4.14 -1.00
CA LEU A 62 -9.56 4.62 -0.32
C LEU A 62 -10.11 5.88 -0.98
N PHE A 63 -9.26 6.86 -1.24
CA PHE A 63 -9.68 8.08 -1.93
C PHE A 63 -10.21 7.76 -3.35
N ALA A 64 -9.55 6.86 -4.05
CA ALA A 64 -9.99 6.44 -5.38
C ALA A 64 -11.37 5.77 -5.33
N ALA A 65 -11.64 5.00 -4.29
CA ALA A 65 -12.92 4.32 -4.11
C ALA A 65 -14.06 5.28 -3.74
N LEU A 66 -13.75 6.31 -2.96
CA LEU A 66 -14.77 7.24 -2.44
C LEU A 66 -15.01 8.45 -3.32
N SER A 67 -14.07 8.80 -4.21
CA SER A 67 -14.14 10.01 -5.01
C SER A 67 -14.96 9.79 -6.29
N ASP A 68 -15.85 10.72 -6.59
CA ASP A 68 -16.58 10.78 -7.85
C ASP A 68 -15.89 11.68 -8.87
N GLU A 69 -14.77 12.31 -8.48
CA GLU A 69 -14.01 13.20 -9.33
C GLU A 69 -13.42 12.47 -10.55
N SER A 70 -13.12 13.24 -11.61
CA SER A 70 -12.41 12.68 -12.75
C SER A 70 -11.01 12.20 -12.36
N ASN A 71 -10.42 11.33 -13.17
CA ASN A 71 -9.06 10.86 -12.93
C ASN A 71 -8.08 12.04 -12.88
N ALA A 72 -8.24 13.00 -13.78
CA ALA A 72 -7.38 14.19 -13.81
C ALA A 72 -7.50 15.03 -12.55
N ALA A 73 -8.72 15.26 -12.06
CA ALA A 73 -8.96 16.06 -10.85
C ALA A 73 -8.38 15.35 -9.61
N LEU A 74 -8.62 14.06 -9.48
CA LEU A 74 -8.10 13.28 -8.36
C LEU A 74 -6.57 13.19 -8.40
N ALA A 75 -5.99 13.03 -9.59
CA ALA A 75 -4.55 13.02 -9.79
C ALA A 75 -3.91 14.32 -9.28
N SER A 76 -4.52 15.46 -9.62
CA SER A 76 -4.07 16.77 -9.16
C SER A 76 -4.17 16.89 -7.65
N TYR A 77 -5.27 16.45 -7.06
CA TYR A 77 -5.47 16.50 -5.61
C TYR A 77 -4.45 15.66 -4.86
N LEU A 78 -4.18 14.45 -5.35
CA LEU A 78 -3.25 13.52 -4.70
C LEU A 78 -1.79 13.78 -5.05
N GLY A 79 -1.52 14.62 -6.06
CA GLY A 79 -0.15 14.88 -6.52
C GLY A 79 0.48 13.69 -7.24
N ILE A 80 -0.32 12.89 -7.92
CA ILE A 80 0.13 11.72 -8.68
C ILE A 80 -0.31 11.83 -10.14
N LYS A 81 0.17 10.92 -10.96
CA LYS A 81 -0.19 10.89 -12.37
C LYS A 81 -1.59 10.33 -12.56
N GLU A 82 -2.26 10.77 -13.61
CA GLU A 82 -3.60 10.30 -13.96
C GLU A 82 -3.64 8.78 -14.16
N TYR A 83 -2.60 8.23 -14.77
CA TYR A 83 -2.47 6.78 -14.95
C TYR A 83 -2.46 6.05 -13.60
N ALA A 84 -1.79 6.61 -12.60
CA ALA A 84 -1.74 6.03 -11.25
C ALA A 84 -3.13 6.05 -10.59
N VAL A 85 -3.93 7.08 -10.84
CA VAL A 85 -5.32 7.14 -10.37
C VAL A 85 -6.15 6.03 -11.01
N LYS A 86 -6.01 5.84 -12.31
CA LYS A 86 -6.71 4.79 -13.03
C LYS A 86 -6.40 3.41 -12.44
N LYS A 87 -5.11 3.14 -12.20
CA LYS A 87 -4.67 1.88 -11.60
C LYS A 87 -5.18 1.71 -10.17
N ALA A 88 -5.17 2.79 -9.40
CA ALA A 88 -5.68 2.76 -8.04
C ALA A 88 -7.18 2.44 -8.01
N ARG A 89 -7.96 3.04 -8.93
CA ARG A 89 -9.39 2.76 -9.03
C ARG A 89 -9.68 1.32 -9.43
N GLU A 90 -8.91 0.78 -10.36
CA GLU A 90 -9.05 -0.62 -10.77
C GLU A 90 -8.79 -1.56 -9.59
N GLN A 91 -7.75 -1.31 -8.82
CA GLN A 91 -7.41 -2.14 -7.68
C GLN A 91 -8.40 -1.94 -6.53
N ALA A 92 -8.79 -0.70 -6.24
CA ALA A 92 -9.75 -0.38 -5.18
C ALA A 92 -11.11 -1.05 -5.41
N ALA A 93 -11.51 -1.22 -6.67
CA ALA A 93 -12.76 -1.88 -7.02
C ALA A 93 -12.80 -3.36 -6.61
N LYS A 94 -11.65 -3.96 -6.38
CA LYS A 94 -11.55 -5.36 -5.94
C LYS A 94 -11.82 -5.53 -4.45
N PHE A 95 -11.86 -4.44 -3.70
CA PHE A 95 -12.14 -4.41 -2.27
C PHE A 95 -13.34 -3.53 -1.98
N THR A 96 -13.86 -3.57 -0.76
CA THR A 96 -14.92 -2.65 -0.34
C THR A 96 -14.28 -1.40 0.29
N PRO A 97 -14.90 -0.22 0.15
CA PRO A 97 -14.40 0.98 0.83
C PRO A 97 -14.28 0.80 2.34
N LYS A 98 -15.18 0.03 2.93
CA LYS A 98 -15.16 -0.28 4.36
C LYS A 98 -13.87 -1.01 4.76
N ARG A 99 -13.45 -1.98 3.97
CA ARG A 99 -12.22 -2.73 4.23
C ARG A 99 -10.99 -1.86 4.04
N LEU A 100 -10.98 -1.04 2.99
CA LEU A 100 -9.88 -0.11 2.74
C LEU A 100 -9.74 0.88 3.90
N LYS A 101 -10.86 1.42 4.38
CA LYS A 101 -10.84 2.34 5.51
C LYS A 101 -10.31 1.65 6.78
N ALA A 102 -10.73 0.41 7.03
CA ALA A 102 -10.27 -0.34 8.19
C ALA A 102 -8.76 -0.56 8.16
N VAL A 103 -8.19 -0.84 6.99
CA VAL A 103 -6.73 -0.98 6.83
C VAL A 103 -6.02 0.34 7.10
N VAL A 104 -6.52 1.43 6.53
CA VAL A 104 -5.94 2.76 6.74
C VAL A 104 -5.97 3.14 8.22
N ASP A 105 -7.10 2.92 8.89
CA ASP A 105 -7.24 3.23 10.30
C ASP A 105 -6.28 2.39 11.15
N LYS A 106 -6.15 1.11 10.85
CA LYS A 106 -5.23 0.22 11.56
C LYS A 106 -3.78 0.66 11.41
N LEU A 107 -3.36 0.98 10.20
CA LEU A 107 -2.00 1.45 9.94
C LEU A 107 -1.72 2.78 10.62
N SER A 108 -2.72 3.66 10.67
CA SER A 108 -2.60 4.96 11.32
C SER A 108 -2.47 4.83 12.84
N GLU A 109 -3.27 3.96 13.47
CA GLU A 109 -3.28 3.79 14.91
C GLU A 109 -2.01 3.16 15.46
N GLU A 110 -1.40 2.25 14.71
CA GLU A 110 -0.26 1.46 15.20
C GLU A 110 1.10 2.05 14.80
N ASP A 111 1.13 3.28 14.27
CA ASP A 111 2.37 3.97 13.90
C ASP A 111 3.39 4.00 15.06
N SER A 112 2.91 4.19 16.29
CA SER A 112 3.78 4.23 17.46
C SER A 112 4.44 2.89 17.77
N MET A 113 3.79 1.77 17.44
CA MET A 113 4.35 0.43 17.68
C MET A 113 5.49 0.12 16.71
N PHE A 114 5.44 0.66 15.50
CA PHE A 114 6.50 0.45 14.51
C PHE A 114 7.80 1.15 14.86
N LYS A 115 7.73 2.22 15.63
CA LYS A 115 8.92 2.95 16.07
C LYS A 115 9.85 2.10 16.94
N GLN A 116 9.35 0.98 17.47
CA GLN A 116 10.15 0.06 18.26
C GLN A 116 10.86 -0.99 17.42
N GLY A 117 10.56 -1.07 16.12
CA GLY A 117 11.30 -1.90 15.15
C GLY A 117 11.30 -3.40 15.38
N LYS A 118 10.34 -3.92 16.15
CA LYS A 118 10.28 -5.35 16.43
C LYS A 118 9.65 -6.12 15.29
N LEU A 119 10.34 -7.17 14.83
CA LEU A 119 9.87 -8.03 13.75
C LEU A 119 8.51 -8.66 14.07
N GLU A 120 8.28 -9.02 15.33
CA GLU A 120 7.01 -9.60 15.78
C GLU A 120 5.83 -8.63 15.58
N ALA A 121 6.06 -7.34 15.90
CA ALA A 121 5.03 -6.31 15.70
C ALA A 121 4.70 -6.14 14.22
N GLN A 122 5.71 -6.21 13.36
CA GLN A 122 5.53 -6.11 11.92
C GLN A 122 4.74 -7.29 11.36
N SER A 123 5.05 -8.49 11.81
CA SER A 123 4.31 -9.70 11.40
C SER A 123 2.86 -9.67 11.87
N ALA A 124 2.63 -9.23 13.12
CA ALA A 124 1.28 -9.11 13.67
C ALA A 124 0.46 -8.08 12.89
N MET A 125 1.08 -6.96 12.51
CA MET A 125 0.42 -5.94 11.69
C MET A 125 0.03 -6.50 10.34
N TRP A 126 0.94 -7.18 9.67
CA TRP A 126 0.68 -7.76 8.37
C TRP A 126 -0.48 -8.75 8.43
N ASN A 127 -0.47 -9.63 9.43
CA ASN A 127 -1.56 -10.59 9.63
C ASN A 127 -2.89 -9.89 9.91
N GLY A 128 -2.86 -8.82 10.68
CA GLY A 128 -4.06 -8.02 10.94
C GLY A 128 -4.64 -7.40 9.68
N ILE A 129 -3.78 -6.87 8.81
CA ILE A 129 -4.18 -6.31 7.52
C ILE A 129 -4.80 -7.40 6.64
N LEU A 130 -4.17 -8.56 6.56
CA LEU A 130 -4.69 -9.69 5.79
C LEU A 130 -6.07 -10.11 6.28
N ASN A 131 -6.26 -10.19 7.59
CA ASN A 131 -7.56 -10.55 8.18
C ASN A 131 -8.65 -9.56 7.79
N ILE A 132 -8.34 -8.27 7.76
CA ILE A 132 -9.30 -7.23 7.33
C ILE A 132 -9.67 -7.41 5.86
N LEU A 133 -8.69 -7.66 5.01
CA LEU A 133 -8.90 -7.75 3.56
C LEU A 133 -9.57 -9.06 3.15
N ILE A 134 -9.29 -10.14 3.85
CA ILE A 134 -9.83 -11.46 3.59
C ILE A 134 -11.24 -11.59 4.20
N GLY A 135 -11.36 -11.02 5.36
CA GLY A 135 -12.54 -11.06 6.24
C GLY A 135 -13.82 -11.14 5.65
#